data_4b0cb81311afeca78f183f93f49fd713
#
_entry.id   4b0cb81311afeca78f183f93f49fd713
#
_cell.length_a   1.000
_cell.length_b   1.000
_cell.length_c   1.000
_cell.angle_alpha   90.00
_cell.angle_beta   90.00
_cell.angle_gamma   90.00
#
_symmetry.space_group_name_H-M   'P 1'
#
loop_
_entity.id
_entity.type
_entity.pdbx_description
1 polymer ?
#
loop_
_entity_poly.entity_id
_entity_poly.type
_entity_poly.pdbx_seq_one_letter_code
_entity_poly.pdbx_strand_id
1 'polypeptide(L)'
;MIFANLRVVQGADRGRIYTDLKLPFTIGREEGNAIQLNDERISRFHIKVQEDNQYVVLTDLDSTNGTRVNGQDCQLRILRFGDLISVGRSVLLYGSREEIATRVHECLTAVEPGGNVPEKGLMDFEMDGNQSVMMLLKSTNLDPKIPERLTPSQAAQLSELLEYFHGQFASIVDSIKIPEQSSTVKVDSATWQLMLQMYARVSELIRSVGEPEL
;
A
#
# COMPACT_ATOMS: atom_id res chain seq x y z
N MET A 1 -10.67 12.12 -15.94
CA MET A 1 -11.50 10.97 -15.55
C MET A 1 -10.59 9.76 -15.58
N ILE A 2 -10.30 9.18 -14.42
CA ILE A 2 -9.40 8.04 -14.27
C ILE A 2 -10.25 6.77 -14.29
N PHE A 3 -9.78 5.76 -15.00
CA PHE A 3 -10.36 4.42 -15.01
C PHE A 3 -9.45 3.47 -14.27
N ALA A 4 -10.01 2.42 -13.70
CA ALA A 4 -9.26 1.41 -12.98
C ALA A 4 -9.39 0.04 -13.66
N ASN A 5 -8.28 -0.70 -13.65
CA ASN A 5 -8.22 -2.08 -14.14
C ASN A 5 -7.90 -3.00 -12.97
N LEU A 6 -8.64 -4.10 -12.86
CA LEU A 6 -8.46 -5.10 -11.79
C LEU A 6 -8.55 -6.51 -12.35
N ARG A 7 -7.71 -7.40 -11.85
CA ARG A 7 -7.74 -8.82 -12.18
C ARG A 7 -7.78 -9.66 -10.91
N VAL A 8 -8.69 -10.63 -10.82
CA VAL A 8 -8.71 -11.58 -9.71
C VAL A 8 -7.63 -12.62 -9.94
N VAL A 9 -6.60 -12.63 -9.08
CA VAL A 9 -5.47 -13.57 -9.19
C VAL A 9 -5.60 -14.76 -8.24
N GLN A 10 -6.44 -14.64 -7.19
CA GLN A 10 -6.72 -15.71 -6.25
C GLN A 10 -8.16 -15.62 -5.74
N GLY A 11 -8.77 -16.74 -5.37
CA GLY A 11 -10.13 -16.86 -4.85
C GLY A 11 -11.07 -17.57 -5.79
N ALA A 12 -12.37 -17.64 -5.47
CA ALA A 12 -13.40 -18.33 -6.24
C ALA A 12 -13.59 -17.73 -7.64
N ASP A 13 -13.34 -16.43 -7.78
CA ASP A 13 -13.48 -15.69 -9.03
C ASP A 13 -12.16 -15.53 -9.80
N ARG A 14 -11.14 -16.34 -9.49
CA ARG A 14 -9.82 -16.28 -10.13
C ARG A 14 -9.94 -16.29 -11.65
N GLY A 15 -9.18 -15.37 -12.28
CA GLY A 15 -9.13 -15.21 -13.74
C GLY A 15 -10.09 -14.15 -14.28
N ARG A 16 -11.06 -13.67 -13.51
CA ARG A 16 -11.89 -12.55 -13.93
C ARG A 16 -11.07 -11.27 -14.07
N ILE A 17 -11.34 -10.53 -15.13
CA ILE A 17 -10.71 -9.26 -15.44
C ILE A 17 -11.80 -8.20 -15.53
N TYR A 18 -11.58 -7.07 -14.91
CA TYR A 18 -12.45 -5.91 -14.93
C TYR A 18 -11.65 -4.74 -15.49
N THR A 19 -12.04 -4.28 -16.67
CA THR A 19 -11.37 -3.17 -17.37
C THR A 19 -12.25 -1.94 -17.38
N ASP A 20 -11.62 -0.77 -17.47
CA ASP A 20 -12.27 0.51 -17.64
C ASP A 20 -13.34 0.82 -16.58
N LEU A 21 -13.08 0.38 -15.34
CA LEU A 21 -13.96 0.65 -14.22
C LEU A 21 -13.98 2.15 -13.92
N LYS A 22 -15.15 2.74 -14.03
CA LYS A 22 -15.35 4.17 -13.75
C LYS A 22 -15.34 4.40 -12.23
N LEU A 23 -14.49 5.30 -11.77
CA LEU A 23 -14.45 5.73 -10.37
C LEU A 23 -15.60 6.70 -10.04
N PRO A 24 -16.18 6.69 -8.83
CA PRO A 24 -15.93 5.71 -7.76
C PRO A 24 -16.69 4.40 -7.97
N PHE A 25 -16.18 3.30 -7.41
CA PHE A 25 -16.88 2.02 -7.37
C PHE A 25 -16.60 1.26 -6.07
N THR A 26 -17.42 0.24 -5.79
CA THR A 26 -17.27 -0.65 -4.63
C THR A 26 -17.01 -2.09 -5.06
N ILE A 27 -16.37 -2.83 -4.16
CA ILE A 27 -16.14 -4.27 -4.25
C ILE A 27 -16.73 -4.91 -3.00
N GLY A 28 -17.46 -5.99 -3.17
CA GLY A 28 -18.07 -6.72 -2.06
C GLY A 28 -18.72 -8.01 -2.53
N ARG A 29 -19.37 -8.75 -1.62
CA ARG A 29 -20.04 -10.01 -1.94
C ARG A 29 -21.46 -9.85 -2.46
N GLU A 30 -22.10 -8.69 -2.24
CA GLU A 30 -23.49 -8.45 -2.56
C GLU A 30 -23.67 -7.86 -3.97
N GLU A 31 -24.80 -8.17 -4.58
CA GLU A 31 -25.24 -7.49 -5.80
C GLU A 31 -25.39 -5.99 -5.52
N GLY A 32 -24.96 -5.16 -6.48
CA GLY A 32 -24.92 -3.70 -6.30
C GLY A 32 -23.49 -3.16 -6.17
N ASN A 33 -22.49 -4.00 -5.91
CA ASN A 33 -21.10 -3.65 -6.11
C ASN A 33 -20.75 -3.69 -7.61
N ALA A 34 -19.86 -2.81 -8.06
CA ALA A 34 -19.34 -2.88 -9.43
C ALA A 34 -18.52 -4.17 -9.64
N ILE A 35 -17.87 -4.64 -8.58
CA ILE A 35 -17.20 -5.94 -8.55
C ILE A 35 -17.82 -6.76 -7.44
N GLN A 36 -18.58 -7.78 -7.83
CA GLN A 36 -19.09 -8.77 -6.92
C GLN A 36 -18.13 -9.97 -6.86
N LEU A 37 -17.69 -10.32 -5.64
CA LEU A 37 -16.81 -11.45 -5.38
C LEU A 37 -17.55 -12.53 -4.59
N ASN A 38 -17.39 -13.78 -5.04
CA ASN A 38 -18.08 -14.92 -4.45
C ASN A 38 -17.24 -15.52 -3.31
N ASP A 39 -17.19 -14.81 -2.16
CA ASP A 39 -16.49 -15.24 -0.95
C ASP A 39 -17.24 -14.79 0.29
N GLU A 40 -17.61 -15.74 1.14
CA GLU A 40 -18.34 -15.49 2.40
C GLU A 40 -17.59 -14.62 3.40
N ARG A 41 -16.25 -14.56 3.31
CA ARG A 41 -15.41 -13.72 4.16
C ARG A 41 -15.36 -12.27 3.71
N ILE A 42 -15.93 -11.95 2.56
CA ILE A 42 -16.03 -10.59 2.05
C ILE A 42 -17.33 -9.97 2.59
N SER A 43 -17.25 -8.76 3.12
CA SER A 43 -18.43 -8.00 3.56
C SER A 43 -19.34 -7.66 2.37
N ARG A 44 -20.61 -7.38 2.62
CA ARG A 44 -21.58 -7.01 1.58
C ARG A 44 -21.05 -5.89 0.70
N PHE A 45 -20.61 -4.81 1.30
CA PHE A 45 -19.76 -3.77 0.74
C PHE A 45 -18.45 -3.80 1.54
N HIS A 46 -17.33 -4.08 0.90
CA HIS A 46 -16.07 -4.33 1.61
C HIS A 46 -15.08 -3.18 1.44
N ILE A 47 -14.83 -2.79 0.22
CA ILE A 47 -13.96 -1.67 -0.11
C ILE A 47 -14.62 -0.73 -1.11
N LYS A 48 -14.21 0.53 -1.04
CA LYS A 48 -14.51 1.57 -2.03
C LYS A 48 -13.22 2.01 -2.68
N VAL A 49 -13.26 2.20 -3.99
CA VAL A 49 -12.16 2.77 -4.77
C VAL A 49 -12.65 4.06 -5.41
N GLN A 50 -11.94 5.16 -5.18
CA GLN A 50 -12.32 6.48 -5.68
C GLN A 50 -11.10 7.28 -6.15
N GLU A 51 -11.35 8.29 -6.99
CA GLU A 51 -10.35 9.27 -7.38
C GLU A 51 -10.35 10.42 -6.37
N ASP A 52 -9.17 10.79 -5.89
CA ASP A 52 -8.95 11.99 -5.10
C ASP A 52 -7.61 12.62 -5.47
N ASN A 53 -7.62 13.90 -5.88
CA ASN A 53 -6.43 14.67 -6.24
C ASN A 53 -5.46 13.92 -7.18
N GLN A 54 -5.97 13.29 -8.24
CA GLN A 54 -5.23 12.48 -9.23
C GLN A 54 -4.69 11.14 -8.69
N TYR A 55 -4.99 10.78 -7.46
CA TYR A 55 -4.70 9.47 -6.90
C TYR A 55 -5.93 8.58 -6.94
N VAL A 56 -5.70 7.30 -7.11
CA VAL A 56 -6.72 6.28 -6.89
C VAL A 56 -6.59 5.81 -5.44
N VAL A 57 -7.64 6.00 -4.67
CA VAL A 57 -7.65 5.72 -3.23
C VAL A 57 -8.60 4.56 -2.97
N LEU A 58 -8.09 3.56 -2.25
CA LEU A 58 -8.86 2.46 -1.69
C LEU A 58 -9.21 2.80 -0.23
N THR A 59 -10.46 2.59 0.15
CA THR A 59 -10.96 2.71 1.52
C THR A 59 -11.66 1.41 1.91
N ASP A 60 -11.28 0.83 3.04
CA ASP A 60 -12.03 -0.25 3.68
C ASP A 60 -13.31 0.33 4.29
N LEU A 61 -14.44 -0.30 4.03
CA LEU A 61 -15.77 0.15 4.49
C LEU A 61 -16.17 -0.53 5.81
N ASP A 62 -15.29 -0.50 6.78
CA ASP A 62 -15.47 -1.16 8.09
C ASP A 62 -15.78 -2.66 7.91
N SER A 63 -14.95 -3.30 7.10
CA SER A 63 -15.15 -4.69 6.76
C SER A 63 -14.86 -5.62 7.95
N THR A 64 -15.60 -6.73 8.04
CA THR A 64 -15.47 -7.68 9.15
C THR A 64 -14.08 -8.32 9.25
N ASN A 65 -13.45 -8.58 8.12
CA ASN A 65 -12.16 -9.30 8.07
C ASN A 65 -10.97 -8.40 7.68
N GLY A 66 -11.22 -7.12 7.43
CA GLY A 66 -10.21 -6.16 7.02
C GLY A 66 -9.71 -6.36 5.59
N THR A 67 -9.01 -5.35 5.11
CA THR A 67 -8.37 -5.29 3.79
C THR A 67 -6.86 -5.25 3.94
N ARG A 68 -6.14 -5.92 3.05
CA ARG A 68 -4.67 -5.82 2.96
C ARG A 68 -4.26 -5.37 1.57
N VAL A 69 -3.27 -4.50 1.54
CA VAL A 69 -2.57 -4.14 0.29
C VAL A 69 -1.11 -4.55 0.42
N ASN A 70 -0.63 -5.39 -0.50
CA ASN A 70 0.72 -5.96 -0.49
C ASN A 70 1.06 -6.70 0.82
N GLY A 71 0.05 -7.29 1.48
CA GLY A 71 0.18 -8.02 2.73
C GLY A 71 0.15 -7.15 3.98
N GLN A 72 0.02 -5.83 3.87
CA GLN A 72 -0.14 -4.90 4.97
C GLN A 72 -1.61 -4.56 5.18
N ASP A 73 -2.10 -4.67 6.42
CA ASP A 73 -3.45 -4.25 6.77
C ASP A 73 -3.60 -2.74 6.52
N CYS A 74 -4.72 -2.34 5.93
CA CYS A 74 -4.99 -0.93 5.66
C CYS A 74 -6.48 -0.63 5.72
N GLN A 75 -6.78 0.58 6.13
CA GLN A 75 -8.12 1.17 6.09
C GLN A 75 -8.23 2.16 4.93
N LEU A 76 -7.14 2.88 4.67
CA LEU A 76 -7.04 3.84 3.58
C LEU A 76 -5.69 3.67 2.87
N ARG A 77 -5.68 3.60 1.53
CA ARG A 77 -4.45 3.38 0.77
C ARG A 77 -4.51 4.02 -0.61
N ILE A 78 -3.47 4.74 -0.99
CA ILE A 78 -3.27 5.13 -2.39
C ILE A 78 -2.82 3.89 -3.16
N LEU A 79 -3.59 3.49 -4.16
CA LEU A 79 -3.27 2.36 -5.02
C LEU A 79 -2.24 2.74 -6.09
N ARG A 80 -1.33 1.82 -6.33
CA ARG A 80 -0.32 1.91 -7.38
C ARG A 80 -0.42 0.69 -8.27
N PHE A 81 -0.19 0.85 -9.57
CA PHE A 81 -0.24 -0.26 -10.52
C PHE A 81 0.67 -1.42 -10.07
N GLY A 82 0.12 -2.62 -10.01
CA GLY A 82 0.79 -3.79 -9.48
C GLY A 82 0.51 -4.07 -8.00
N ASP A 83 -0.27 -3.23 -7.31
CA ASP A 83 -0.68 -3.54 -5.94
C ASP A 83 -1.60 -4.76 -5.88
N LEU A 84 -1.35 -5.62 -4.89
CA LEU A 84 -2.18 -6.78 -4.58
C LEU A 84 -3.13 -6.43 -3.44
N ILE A 85 -4.42 -6.42 -3.75
CA ILE A 85 -5.49 -6.14 -2.80
C ILE A 85 -6.07 -7.46 -2.33
N SER A 86 -5.93 -7.77 -1.04
CA SER A 86 -6.48 -8.98 -0.42
C SER A 86 -7.71 -8.65 0.39
N VAL A 87 -8.84 -9.27 0.04
CA VAL A 87 -10.13 -9.17 0.71
C VAL A 87 -10.70 -10.58 0.91
N GLY A 88 -10.95 -10.95 2.15
CA GLY A 88 -11.32 -12.35 2.45
C GLY A 88 -10.25 -13.36 1.99
N ARG A 89 -10.65 -14.28 1.12
CA ARG A 89 -9.76 -15.25 0.45
C ARG A 89 -9.38 -14.84 -0.97
N SER A 90 -9.93 -13.74 -1.45
CA SER A 90 -9.72 -13.24 -2.80
C SER A 90 -8.56 -12.26 -2.83
N VAL A 91 -7.76 -12.31 -3.90
CA VAL A 91 -6.69 -11.36 -4.16
C VAL A 91 -6.89 -10.77 -5.54
N LEU A 92 -6.89 -9.44 -5.61
CA LEU A 92 -7.00 -8.68 -6.84
C LEU A 92 -5.68 -7.97 -7.13
N LEU A 93 -5.28 -7.98 -8.40
CA LEU A 93 -4.15 -7.22 -8.91
C LEU A 93 -4.69 -5.93 -9.53
N TYR A 94 -4.16 -4.78 -9.10
CA TYR A 94 -4.54 -3.48 -9.60
C TYR A 94 -3.66 -3.03 -10.78
N GLY A 95 -4.29 -2.62 -11.85
CA GLY A 95 -3.68 -2.14 -13.08
C GLY A 95 -3.74 -3.16 -14.23
N SER A 96 -3.66 -2.65 -15.46
CA SER A 96 -3.48 -3.44 -16.67
C SER A 96 -2.04 -3.94 -16.77
N ARG A 97 -1.78 -4.85 -17.72
CA ARG A 97 -0.43 -5.35 -17.99
C ARG A 97 0.53 -4.22 -18.38
N GLU A 98 0.06 -3.31 -19.21
CA GLU A 98 0.81 -2.17 -19.73
C GLU A 98 1.13 -1.16 -18.63
N GLU A 99 0.15 -0.84 -17.78
CA GLU A 99 0.31 0.08 -16.65
C GLU A 99 1.33 -0.45 -15.62
N ILE A 100 1.26 -1.76 -15.33
CA ILE A 100 2.20 -2.42 -14.42
C ILE A 100 3.60 -2.45 -15.04
N ALA A 101 3.73 -2.78 -16.32
CA ALA A 101 5.03 -2.81 -17.03
C ALA A 101 5.69 -1.42 -17.03
N THR A 102 4.92 -0.36 -17.30
CA THR A 102 5.41 1.02 -17.25
C THR A 102 5.95 1.36 -15.86
N ARG A 103 5.20 1.04 -14.81
CA ARG A 103 5.65 1.28 -13.43
C ARG A 103 6.92 0.50 -13.09
N VAL A 104 7.02 -0.76 -13.49
CA VAL A 104 8.24 -1.57 -13.29
C VAL A 104 9.43 -0.91 -13.97
N HIS A 105 9.25 -0.44 -15.20
CA HIS A 105 10.30 0.26 -15.94
C HIS A 105 10.75 1.54 -15.22
N GLU A 106 9.83 2.37 -14.75
CA GLU A 106 10.13 3.58 -13.98
C GLU A 106 10.89 3.26 -12.68
N CYS A 107 10.48 2.21 -11.96
CA CYS A 107 11.16 1.78 -10.75
C CYS A 107 12.60 1.32 -11.04
N LEU A 108 12.83 0.57 -12.10
CA LEU A 108 14.17 0.08 -12.48
C LEU A 108 15.10 1.24 -12.90
N THR A 109 14.58 2.20 -13.64
CA THR A 109 15.36 3.37 -14.07
C THR A 109 15.70 4.32 -12.92
N ALA A 110 14.87 4.36 -11.87
CA ALA A 110 15.13 5.15 -10.67
C ALA A 110 16.22 4.55 -9.78
N VAL A 111 16.39 3.21 -9.80
CA VAL A 111 17.40 2.50 -8.98
C VAL A 111 18.78 2.50 -9.66
N GLU A 112 18.84 2.44 -10.99
CA GLU A 112 20.10 2.46 -11.77
C GLU A 112 20.04 3.54 -12.86
N PRO A 113 20.47 4.76 -12.60
CA PRO A 113 20.59 5.77 -13.64
C PRO A 113 21.68 5.35 -14.65
N GLY A 114 21.29 4.77 -15.79
CA GLY A 114 22.18 4.31 -16.85
C GLY A 114 22.21 2.80 -17.09
N GLY A 115 21.47 2.01 -16.33
CA GLY A 115 21.31 0.58 -16.56
C GLY A 115 20.49 0.31 -17.84
N ASN A 116 21.04 -0.51 -18.73
CA ASN A 116 20.34 -0.97 -19.94
C ASN A 116 19.28 -1.98 -19.52
N VAL A 117 18.04 -1.53 -19.33
CA VAL A 117 16.90 -2.41 -18.99
C VAL A 117 16.54 -3.19 -20.27
N PRO A 118 16.59 -4.53 -20.29
CA PRO A 118 16.25 -5.29 -21.47
C PRO A 118 14.76 -5.15 -21.77
N GLU A 119 14.40 -4.37 -22.78
CA GLU A 119 13.00 -4.18 -23.25
C GLU A 119 12.28 -5.51 -23.55
N LYS A 120 13.02 -6.53 -23.92
CA LYS A 120 12.47 -7.85 -24.30
C LYS A 120 12.00 -8.71 -23.12
N GLY A 121 12.48 -8.44 -21.89
CA GLY A 121 12.09 -9.20 -20.69
C GLY A 121 10.79 -8.73 -20.05
N LEU A 122 10.35 -7.52 -20.33
CA LEU A 122 9.15 -6.92 -19.75
C LEU A 122 7.86 -7.32 -20.47
N MET A 123 7.94 -7.68 -21.77
CA MET A 123 6.77 -8.03 -22.56
C MET A 123 6.33 -9.51 -22.43
N ASP A 124 7.25 -10.41 -22.08
CA ASP A 124 6.97 -11.84 -21.86
C ASP A 124 6.56 -12.16 -20.43
N PHE A 125 5.98 -11.19 -19.75
CA PHE A 125 5.54 -11.32 -18.39
C PHE A 125 4.31 -12.24 -18.31
N GLU A 126 4.53 -13.52 -18.05
CA GLU A 126 3.46 -14.39 -17.58
C GLU A 126 3.03 -13.89 -16.20
N MET A 127 1.84 -13.29 -16.12
CA MET A 127 1.25 -12.75 -14.88
C MET A 127 0.93 -13.85 -13.84
N ASP A 128 1.28 -15.08 -14.11
CA ASP A 128 1.13 -16.22 -13.22
C ASP A 128 2.36 -16.36 -12.31
N GLY A 129 2.53 -15.38 -11.40
CA GLY A 129 3.29 -15.65 -10.19
C GLY A 129 4.80 -15.41 -10.24
N ASN A 130 5.32 -14.51 -11.08
CA ASN A 130 6.73 -14.15 -11.00
C ASN A 130 7.02 -13.37 -9.70
N GLN A 131 7.34 -14.12 -8.64
CA GLN A 131 7.65 -13.61 -7.29
C GLN A 131 8.72 -12.51 -7.32
N SER A 132 9.65 -12.56 -8.28
CA SER A 132 10.74 -11.59 -8.39
C SER A 132 10.25 -10.18 -8.70
N VAL A 133 9.24 -10.02 -9.57
CA VAL A 133 8.72 -8.70 -9.91
C VAL A 133 7.78 -8.17 -8.83
N MET A 134 6.98 -9.06 -8.24
CA MET A 134 6.20 -8.70 -7.07
C MET A 134 7.11 -8.29 -5.89
N MET A 135 8.28 -8.92 -5.76
CA MET A 135 9.28 -8.54 -4.78
C MET A 135 9.94 -7.20 -5.14
N LEU A 136 10.21 -6.94 -6.43
CA LEU A 136 10.71 -5.66 -6.90
C LEU A 136 9.70 -4.53 -6.69
N LEU A 137 8.44 -4.72 -7.06
CA LEU A 137 7.37 -3.73 -6.82
C LEU A 137 7.13 -3.46 -5.33
N LYS A 138 7.34 -4.45 -4.48
CA LYS A 138 7.30 -4.29 -3.02
C LYS A 138 8.53 -3.59 -2.46
N SER A 139 9.71 -3.86 -3.01
CA SER A 139 10.97 -3.26 -2.55
C SER A 139 11.17 -1.83 -3.02
N THR A 140 10.60 -1.45 -4.15
CA THR A 140 10.50 -0.06 -4.59
C THR A 140 9.34 0.66 -3.87
N ASN A 141 9.40 0.70 -2.55
CA ASN A 141 8.66 1.69 -1.79
C ASN A 141 9.24 3.06 -2.19
N LEU A 142 8.63 3.67 -3.22
CA LEU A 142 8.84 5.10 -3.46
C LEU A 142 8.54 5.81 -2.14
N ASP A 143 9.49 6.61 -1.67
CA ASP A 143 9.32 7.37 -0.44
C ASP A 143 7.97 8.10 -0.49
N PRO A 144 7.17 8.02 0.60
CA PRO A 144 5.88 8.70 0.63
C PRO A 144 6.11 10.19 0.43
N LYS A 145 5.47 10.75 -0.59
CA LYS A 145 5.55 12.19 -0.87
C LYS A 145 4.64 12.96 0.07
N ILE A 146 5.12 14.11 0.51
CA ILE A 146 4.29 15.07 1.24
C ILE A 146 3.18 15.57 0.28
N PRO A 147 1.92 15.67 0.73
CA PRO A 147 0.84 16.20 -0.09
C PRO A 147 1.15 17.62 -0.59
N GLU A 148 0.94 17.86 -1.90
CA GLU A 148 1.33 19.11 -2.55
C GLU A 148 0.44 20.32 -2.17
N ARG A 149 -0.76 20.06 -1.63
CA ARG A 149 -1.77 21.09 -1.34
C ARG A 149 -2.28 21.01 0.09
N LEU A 150 -1.37 21.21 1.02
CA LEU A 150 -1.75 21.38 2.43
C LEU A 150 -2.13 22.84 2.69
N THR A 151 -3.18 23.05 3.48
CA THR A 151 -3.41 24.37 4.09
C THR A 151 -2.29 24.67 5.08
N PRO A 152 -2.02 25.95 5.42
CA PRO A 152 -0.99 26.30 6.40
C PRO A 152 -1.16 25.58 7.75
N SER A 153 -2.40 25.38 8.21
CA SER A 153 -2.69 24.64 9.45
C SER A 153 -2.41 23.16 9.33
N GLN A 154 -2.77 22.52 8.20
CA GLN A 154 -2.45 21.11 7.94
C GLN A 154 -0.95 20.89 7.81
N ALA A 155 -0.24 21.81 7.14
CA ALA A 155 1.22 21.77 7.05
C ALA A 155 1.89 21.86 8.43
N ALA A 156 1.42 22.77 9.29
CA ALA A 156 1.93 22.91 10.66
C ALA A 156 1.67 21.63 11.48
N GLN A 157 0.45 21.09 11.46
CA GLN A 157 0.12 19.84 12.16
C GLN A 157 0.95 18.66 11.68
N LEU A 158 1.16 18.54 10.35
CA LEU A 158 2.01 17.48 9.79
C LEU A 158 3.46 17.66 10.20
N SER A 159 3.99 18.92 10.22
CA SER A 159 5.35 19.21 10.67
C SER A 159 5.54 18.81 12.13
N GLU A 160 4.64 19.22 13.02
CA GLU A 160 4.67 18.86 14.45
C GLU A 160 4.66 17.35 14.66
N LEU A 161 3.83 16.62 13.88
CA LEU A 161 3.76 15.16 13.94
C LEU A 161 5.09 14.52 13.50
N LEU A 162 5.67 14.99 12.41
CA LEU A 162 6.95 14.50 11.90
C LEU A 162 8.10 14.83 12.85
N GLU A 163 8.13 16.04 13.42
CA GLU A 163 9.12 16.45 14.42
C GLU A 163 9.04 15.58 15.69
N TYR A 164 7.82 15.29 16.14
CA TYR A 164 7.62 14.37 17.26
C TYR A 164 8.27 13.00 17.00
N PHE A 165 7.97 12.37 15.86
CA PHE A 165 8.56 11.07 15.52
C PHE A 165 10.07 11.15 15.31
N HIS A 166 10.55 12.21 14.64
CA HIS A 166 11.97 12.42 14.44
C HIS A 166 12.71 12.52 15.78
N GLY A 167 12.19 13.28 16.74
CA GLY A 167 12.78 13.40 18.09
C GLY A 167 12.82 12.06 18.83
N GLN A 168 11.75 11.26 18.74
CA GLN A 168 11.72 9.93 19.35
C GLN A 168 12.75 8.97 18.70
N PHE A 169 12.83 8.98 17.37
CA PHE A 169 13.84 8.17 16.65
C PHE A 169 15.27 8.60 16.99
N ALA A 170 15.53 9.92 17.08
CA ALA A 170 16.84 10.43 17.49
C ALA A 170 17.24 9.89 18.87
N SER A 171 16.32 9.95 19.84
CA SER A 171 16.55 9.40 21.18
C SER A 171 16.88 7.90 21.18
N ILE A 172 16.20 7.12 20.32
CA ILE A 172 16.48 5.69 20.16
C ILE A 172 17.88 5.49 19.57
N VAL A 173 18.20 6.21 18.48
CA VAL A 173 19.51 6.09 17.81
C VAL A 173 20.64 6.45 18.75
N ASP A 174 20.51 7.53 19.52
CA ASP A 174 21.52 7.99 20.48
C ASP A 174 21.72 7.01 21.67
N SER A 175 20.70 6.23 22.02
CA SER A 175 20.77 5.23 23.09
C SER A 175 21.48 3.94 22.67
N ILE A 176 21.56 3.67 21.36
CA ILE A 176 22.13 2.44 20.83
C ILE A 176 23.66 2.53 20.78
N LYS A 177 24.31 1.67 21.54
CA LYS A 177 25.78 1.52 21.51
C LYS A 177 26.14 0.35 20.58
N ILE A 178 26.85 0.63 19.50
CA ILE A 178 27.37 -0.38 18.58
C ILE A 178 28.81 -0.71 19.01
N PRO A 179 29.09 -1.94 19.52
CA PRO A 179 30.44 -2.35 19.85
C PRO A 179 31.25 -2.53 18.55
N GLU A 180 32.48 -2.01 18.49
CA GLU A 180 33.35 -2.01 17.30
C GLU A 180 33.65 -3.39 16.71
N GLN A 181 33.42 -4.47 17.44
CA GLN A 181 33.75 -5.85 17.03
C GLN A 181 32.57 -6.84 17.08
N SER A 182 31.34 -6.36 17.19
CA SER A 182 30.17 -7.23 17.31
C SER A 182 29.18 -7.02 16.16
N SER A 183 28.69 -8.11 15.61
CA SER A 183 27.57 -8.09 14.64
C SER A 183 26.20 -7.93 15.33
N THR A 184 26.16 -7.85 16.65
CA THR A 184 24.92 -7.74 17.43
C THR A 184 24.84 -6.38 18.12
N VAL A 185 23.69 -5.72 17.97
CA VAL A 185 23.35 -4.48 18.66
C VAL A 185 22.55 -4.84 19.90
N LYS A 186 22.97 -4.34 21.06
CA LYS A 186 22.23 -4.51 22.32
C LYS A 186 21.39 -3.26 22.57
N VAL A 187 20.09 -3.47 22.74
CA VAL A 187 19.12 -2.44 23.09
C VAL A 187 18.73 -2.66 24.55
N ASP A 188 18.74 -1.61 25.37
CA ASP A 188 18.26 -1.73 26.74
C ASP A 188 16.73 -1.81 26.83
N SER A 189 16.22 -2.24 27.98
CA SER A 189 14.79 -2.46 28.18
C SER A 189 13.96 -1.17 28.04
N ALA A 190 14.47 -0.02 28.41
CA ALA A 190 13.75 1.25 28.32
C ALA A 190 13.63 1.68 26.85
N THR A 191 14.70 1.61 26.09
CA THR A 191 14.72 1.88 24.65
C THR A 191 13.78 0.92 23.90
N TRP A 192 13.79 -0.38 24.25
CA TRP A 192 12.85 -1.34 23.66
C TRP A 192 11.40 -0.98 23.94
N GLN A 193 11.06 -0.57 25.17
CA GLN A 193 9.71 -0.13 25.52
C GLN A 193 9.31 1.11 24.75
N LEU A 194 10.24 2.07 24.57
CA LEU A 194 9.99 3.27 23.78
C LEU A 194 9.68 2.92 22.31
N MET A 195 10.41 1.98 21.71
CA MET A 195 10.13 1.48 20.36
C MET A 195 8.74 0.87 20.27
N LEU A 196 8.32 0.07 21.24
CA LEU A 196 6.98 -0.51 21.27
C LEU A 196 5.88 0.54 21.40
N GLN A 197 6.10 1.54 22.25
CA GLN A 197 5.15 2.66 22.40
C GLN A 197 5.02 3.48 21.11
N MET A 198 6.13 3.75 20.43
CA MET A 198 6.10 4.44 19.14
C MET A 198 5.37 3.62 18.08
N TYR A 199 5.63 2.32 18.00
CA TYR A 199 4.93 1.43 17.08
C TYR A 199 3.42 1.45 17.33
N ALA A 200 3.00 1.35 18.58
CA ALA A 200 1.59 1.42 18.96
C ALA A 200 0.97 2.79 18.58
N ARG A 201 1.69 3.88 18.85
CA ARG A 201 1.21 5.23 18.53
C ARG A 201 1.07 5.47 17.03
N VAL A 202 2.03 5.03 16.23
CA VAL A 202 1.93 5.11 14.75
C VAL A 202 0.75 4.29 14.25
N SER A 203 0.55 3.07 14.79
CA SER A 203 -0.57 2.22 14.40
C SER A 203 -1.93 2.84 14.73
N GLU A 204 -2.05 3.50 15.87
CA GLU A 204 -3.24 4.25 16.28
C GLU A 204 -3.52 5.44 15.33
N LEU A 205 -2.48 6.22 15.00
CA LEU A 205 -2.61 7.36 14.08
C LEU A 205 -3.00 6.90 12.65
N ILE A 206 -2.41 5.81 12.15
CA ILE A 206 -2.79 5.24 10.85
C ILE A 206 -4.27 4.88 10.85
N ARG A 207 -4.77 4.29 11.94
CA ARG A 207 -6.18 3.95 12.06
C ARG A 207 -7.05 5.20 12.08
N SER A 208 -6.74 6.18 12.92
CA SER A 208 -7.55 7.40 13.05
C SER A 208 -7.59 8.22 11.75
N VAL A 209 -6.51 8.24 10.96
CA VAL A 209 -6.50 8.88 9.64
C VAL A 209 -7.36 8.10 8.62
N GLY A 210 -7.43 6.77 8.77
CA GLY A 210 -8.23 5.92 7.88
C GLY A 210 -9.71 5.87 8.22
N GLU A 211 -10.10 6.21 9.45
CA GLU A 211 -11.50 6.25 9.86
C GLU A 211 -12.18 7.47 9.21
N PRO A 212 -13.23 7.27 8.39
CA PRO A 212 -13.99 8.42 7.88
C PRO A 212 -14.68 9.10 9.06
N GLU A 213 -14.43 10.39 9.25
CA GLU A 213 -15.29 11.19 10.12
C GLU A 213 -16.71 11.13 9.57
N LEU A 214 -17.62 10.56 10.37
CA LEU A 214 -19.05 10.48 10.10
C LEU A 214 -19.73 11.84 10.28
#